data_7c6e46dab2fb53b31990be055752b2a7
#
_entry.id   7c6e46dab2fb53b31990be055752b2a7
#
_cell.length_a   1.000
_cell.length_b   1.000
_cell.length_c   1.000
_cell.angle_alpha   90.00
_cell.angle_beta   90.00
_cell.angle_gamma   90.00
#
_symmetry.space_group_name_H-M   'P 1'
#
loop_
_entity.id
_entity.type
_entity.pdbx_description
1 polymer ?
#
loop_
_entity_poly.entity_id
_entity_poly.type
_entity_poly.pdbx_seq_one_letter_code
_entity_poly.pdbx_strand_id
1 'polypeptide(L)'
;MTTSYKSAIVFFVALVLFLMSFYYLIQVWLMVFASILVAVFLLSLAQLTCQIPKVGDYFAKLPHGVQVGAVTVAVLSVVAGFLAMFGSELVAQFADMKQLAPKSFDAIKDYLKSYPAIYEWLTQNAWAVEFQQDPKAFFEKFQDSIVGGLPAFFGGMLSGVGTFFVILVVGLFLALSPSVYTKSAIALVPKPYRDKGEYLLKRSYGAIEQWLIGQFVVMAFVGVATGAALWLMGIPFALAMGVIAFVLDFVPVIGPWLSAVPILLLVLIVSPDLLLWTLVMIVMVQQLESYVVAPMVQQRLIDLPPVALLLSQIIMGTLTGVLGIAMATPLMVVAIVWVQVVYVKFVLQDYSIKVLDQNENDMKTDPYADYDAYKAKSQSKVVVLSLKQDVNNTDKKF
;
A
#
# COMPACT_ATOMS: atom_id res chain seq x y z
N MET A 1 -49.86 -6.33 14.00
CA MET A 1 -49.28 -6.12 12.67
C MET A 1 -48.66 -4.70 12.46
N THR A 2 -49.17 -3.66 13.07
CA THR A 2 -48.74 -2.25 12.86
C THR A 2 -47.36 -1.89 13.45
N THR A 3 -46.89 -2.58 14.46
CA THR A 3 -45.54 -2.36 15.06
C THR A 3 -44.38 -2.85 14.19
N SER A 4 -44.60 -3.94 13.44
CA SER A 4 -43.58 -4.51 12.55
C SER A 4 -43.27 -3.59 11.36
N TYR A 5 -44.27 -2.93 10.77
CA TYR A 5 -44.06 -1.99 9.65
C TYR A 5 -43.32 -0.71 10.09
N LYS A 6 -43.66 -0.18 11.29
CA LYS A 6 -42.96 0.99 11.83
C LYS A 6 -41.48 0.70 12.06
N SER A 7 -41.15 -0.46 12.63
CA SER A 7 -39.76 -0.87 12.85
C SER A 7 -39.02 -1.08 11.51
N ALA A 8 -39.67 -1.65 10.49
CA ALA A 8 -39.07 -1.82 9.16
C ALA A 8 -38.80 -0.46 8.48
N ILE A 9 -39.76 0.49 8.57
CA ILE A 9 -39.58 1.83 8.01
C ILE A 9 -38.43 2.57 8.72
N VAL A 10 -38.40 2.54 10.07
CA VAL A 10 -37.31 3.16 10.85
C VAL A 10 -35.96 2.56 10.49
N PHE A 11 -35.88 1.23 10.37
CA PHE A 11 -34.67 0.55 9.94
C PHE A 11 -34.25 0.96 8.52
N PHE A 12 -35.18 1.01 7.59
CA PHE A 12 -34.89 1.43 6.20
C PHE A 12 -34.44 2.89 6.13
N VAL A 13 -35.10 3.80 6.83
CA VAL A 13 -34.69 5.22 6.92
C VAL A 13 -33.33 5.34 7.55
N ALA A 14 -33.06 4.64 8.66
CA ALA A 14 -31.75 4.63 9.31
C ALA A 14 -30.65 4.09 8.38
N LEU A 15 -30.93 3.02 7.61
CA LEU A 15 -30.01 2.47 6.63
C LEU A 15 -29.70 3.48 5.50
N VAL A 16 -30.74 4.13 4.96
CA VAL A 16 -30.57 5.15 3.92
C VAL A 16 -29.75 6.33 4.44
N LEU A 17 -30.05 6.83 5.64
CA LEU A 17 -29.29 7.90 6.28
C LEU A 17 -27.84 7.48 6.55
N PHE A 18 -27.61 6.25 6.96
CA PHE A 18 -26.25 5.71 7.15
C PHE A 18 -25.49 5.64 5.82
N LEU A 19 -26.11 5.14 4.77
CA LEU A 19 -25.49 5.08 3.42
C LEU A 19 -25.22 6.49 2.87
N MET A 20 -26.13 7.43 3.03
CA MET A 20 -25.92 8.84 2.67
C MET A 20 -24.78 9.46 3.48
N SER A 21 -24.77 9.26 4.80
CA SER A 21 -23.67 9.72 5.66
C SER A 21 -22.33 9.08 5.21
N PHE A 22 -22.32 7.80 4.89
CA PHE A 22 -21.13 7.12 4.42
C PHE A 22 -20.63 7.73 3.10
N TYR A 23 -21.51 8.04 2.16
CA TYR A 23 -21.17 8.67 0.89
C TYR A 23 -20.62 10.10 1.06
N TYR A 24 -21.31 10.94 1.83
CA TYR A 24 -20.90 12.35 2.02
C TYR A 24 -19.65 12.48 2.92
N LEU A 25 -19.46 11.57 3.86
CA LEU A 25 -18.35 11.59 4.80
C LEU A 25 -17.25 10.57 4.46
N ILE A 26 -17.21 10.07 3.23
CA ILE A 26 -16.24 9.04 2.83
C ILE A 26 -14.78 9.44 3.09
N GLN A 27 -14.44 10.71 2.90
CA GLN A 27 -13.12 11.23 3.23
C GLN A 27 -12.83 11.18 4.74
N VAL A 28 -13.81 11.47 5.57
CA VAL A 28 -13.67 11.37 7.04
C VAL A 28 -13.47 9.92 7.46
N TRP A 29 -14.23 8.99 6.86
CA TRP A 29 -14.06 7.56 7.12
C TRP A 29 -12.67 7.06 6.71
N LEU A 30 -12.15 7.54 5.57
CA LEU A 30 -10.78 7.23 5.13
C LEU A 30 -9.72 7.81 6.07
N MET A 31 -9.92 9.03 6.60
CA MET A 31 -9.03 9.61 7.61
C MET A 31 -9.04 8.80 8.90
N VAL A 32 -10.22 8.38 9.38
CA VAL A 32 -10.34 7.50 10.56
C VAL A 32 -9.64 6.16 10.29
N PHE A 33 -9.84 5.58 9.11
CA PHE A 33 -9.17 4.34 8.74
C PHE A 33 -7.64 4.51 8.66
N ALA A 34 -7.15 5.59 8.05
CA ALA A 34 -5.73 5.93 8.05
C ALA A 34 -5.17 6.11 9.47
N SER A 35 -5.95 6.72 10.37
CA SER A 35 -5.58 6.83 11.79
C SER A 35 -5.48 5.46 12.47
N ILE A 36 -6.37 4.52 12.14
CA ILE A 36 -6.29 3.13 12.61
C ILE A 36 -5.01 2.47 12.08
N LEU A 37 -4.63 2.68 10.82
CA LEU A 37 -3.37 2.16 10.27
C LEU A 37 -2.16 2.72 11.03
N VAL A 38 -2.14 4.02 11.32
CA VAL A 38 -1.08 4.63 12.15
C VAL A 38 -1.05 4.01 13.54
N ALA A 39 -2.21 3.81 14.17
CA ALA A 39 -2.28 3.18 15.49
C ALA A 39 -1.73 1.74 15.45
N VAL A 40 -2.15 0.93 14.48
CA VAL A 40 -1.66 -0.44 14.30
C VAL A 40 -0.15 -0.43 14.07
N PHE A 41 0.37 0.45 13.23
CA PHE A 41 1.80 0.59 12.96
C PHE A 41 2.60 0.91 14.24
N LEU A 42 2.16 1.89 15.04
CA LEU A 42 2.83 2.23 16.31
C LEU A 42 2.79 1.07 17.31
N LEU A 43 1.66 0.37 17.41
CA LEU A 43 1.51 -0.81 18.26
C LEU A 43 2.42 -1.95 17.81
N SER A 44 2.49 -2.20 16.51
CA SER A 44 3.36 -3.24 15.92
C SER A 44 4.83 -2.95 16.18
N LEU A 45 5.25 -1.70 16.02
CA LEU A 45 6.63 -1.29 16.35
C LEU A 45 6.93 -1.44 17.86
N ALA A 46 5.97 -1.13 18.72
CA ALA A 46 6.13 -1.32 20.16
C ALA A 46 6.30 -2.81 20.50
N GLN A 47 5.50 -3.69 19.88
CA GLN A 47 5.63 -5.13 20.04
C GLN A 47 6.96 -5.68 19.50
N LEU A 48 7.39 -5.24 18.32
CA LEU A 48 8.70 -5.59 17.74
C LEU A 48 9.84 -5.15 18.65
N THR A 49 9.76 -3.96 19.26
CA THR A 49 10.77 -3.47 20.20
C THR A 49 10.86 -4.37 21.43
N CYS A 50 9.74 -4.92 21.91
CA CYS A 50 9.71 -5.89 23.01
C CYS A 50 10.41 -7.23 22.67
N GLN A 51 10.57 -7.57 21.39
CA GLN A 51 11.22 -8.81 20.95
C GLN A 51 12.74 -8.67 20.78
N ILE A 52 13.29 -7.46 20.87
CA ILE A 52 14.73 -7.23 20.74
C ILE A 52 15.46 -7.77 21.98
N PRO A 53 16.43 -8.69 21.82
CA PRO A 53 17.20 -9.21 22.98
C PRO A 53 17.82 -8.09 23.81
N LYS A 54 17.77 -8.20 25.13
CA LYS A 54 18.26 -7.25 26.16
C LYS A 54 17.47 -5.93 26.28
N VAL A 55 17.04 -5.32 25.19
CA VAL A 55 16.23 -4.08 25.21
C VAL A 55 14.77 -4.39 25.51
N GLY A 56 14.24 -5.43 24.89
CA GLY A 56 12.84 -5.83 25.01
C GLY A 56 12.44 -6.19 26.45
N ASP A 57 13.33 -6.84 27.22
CA ASP A 57 13.05 -7.20 28.61
C ASP A 57 12.79 -5.98 29.52
N TYR A 58 13.50 -4.85 29.26
CA TYR A 58 13.28 -3.60 29.98
C TYR A 58 12.07 -2.85 29.42
N PHE A 59 11.93 -2.83 28.10
CA PHE A 59 10.84 -2.14 27.41
C PHE A 59 9.47 -2.74 27.73
N ALA A 60 9.36 -4.07 27.78
CA ALA A 60 8.14 -4.79 28.11
C ALA A 60 7.62 -4.53 29.55
N LYS A 61 8.51 -4.09 30.47
CA LYS A 61 8.12 -3.72 31.85
C LYS A 61 7.51 -2.32 31.96
N LEU A 62 7.64 -1.48 30.94
CA LEU A 62 7.10 -0.13 30.94
C LEU A 62 5.56 -0.15 30.78
N PRO A 63 4.85 0.82 31.37
CA PRO A 63 3.43 0.99 31.08
C PRO A 63 3.16 1.17 29.59
N HIS A 64 2.06 0.60 29.10
CA HIS A 64 1.70 0.60 27.67
C HIS A 64 1.79 1.99 27.01
N GLY A 65 1.27 3.03 27.67
CA GLY A 65 1.35 4.40 27.15
C GLY A 65 2.78 4.92 27.00
N VAL A 66 3.72 4.49 27.87
CA VAL A 66 5.14 4.85 27.76
C VAL A 66 5.80 4.12 26.60
N GLN A 67 5.45 2.86 26.36
CA GLN A 67 5.96 2.08 25.22
C GLN A 67 5.56 2.74 23.91
N VAL A 68 4.26 3.04 23.74
CA VAL A 68 3.72 3.72 22.54
C VAL A 68 4.31 5.12 22.38
N GLY A 69 4.41 5.89 23.46
CA GLY A 69 5.01 7.22 23.44
C GLY A 69 6.49 7.20 23.02
N ALA A 70 7.27 6.27 23.57
CA ALA A 70 8.69 6.10 23.22
C ALA A 70 8.88 5.72 21.74
N VAL A 71 8.06 4.79 21.24
CA VAL A 71 8.09 4.42 19.82
C VAL A 71 7.68 5.58 18.92
N THR A 72 6.65 6.33 19.30
CA THR A 72 6.23 7.52 18.55
C THR A 72 7.35 8.55 18.48
N VAL A 73 8.01 8.84 19.60
CA VAL A 73 9.16 9.76 19.63
C VAL A 73 10.32 9.20 18.79
N ALA A 74 10.58 7.89 18.84
CA ALA A 74 11.63 7.28 18.02
C ALA A 74 11.34 7.41 16.52
N VAL A 75 10.10 7.11 16.08
CA VAL A 75 9.68 7.27 14.67
C VAL A 75 9.80 8.72 14.22
N LEU A 76 9.29 9.66 15.01
CA LEU A 76 9.39 11.09 14.70
C LEU A 76 10.85 11.56 14.67
N SER A 77 11.72 11.04 15.57
CA SER A 77 13.13 11.35 15.59
C SER A 77 13.87 10.81 14.36
N VAL A 78 13.52 9.60 13.90
CA VAL A 78 14.07 9.04 12.65
C VAL A 78 13.67 9.88 11.45
N VAL A 79 12.39 10.25 11.34
CA VAL A 79 11.90 11.12 10.26
C VAL A 79 12.54 12.50 10.32
N ALA A 80 12.58 13.12 11.49
CA ALA A 80 13.21 14.42 11.68
C ALA A 80 14.72 14.38 11.40
N GLY A 81 15.41 13.33 11.84
CA GLY A 81 16.83 13.11 11.56
C GLY A 81 17.09 12.94 10.06
N PHE A 82 16.27 12.15 9.38
CA PHE A 82 16.34 12.00 7.92
C PHE A 82 16.13 13.35 7.20
N LEU A 83 15.10 14.10 7.59
CA LEU A 83 14.82 15.42 7.01
C LEU A 83 15.92 16.44 7.34
N ALA A 84 16.52 16.37 8.53
CA ALA A 84 17.64 17.24 8.90
C ALA A 84 18.91 16.92 8.10
N MET A 85 19.18 15.65 7.82
CA MET A 85 20.37 15.21 7.07
C MET A 85 20.21 15.41 5.56
N PHE A 86 19.04 15.09 5.02
CA PHE A 86 18.82 15.00 3.58
C PHE A 86 17.78 16.01 3.05
N GLY A 87 17.06 16.71 3.93
CA GLY A 87 15.94 17.57 3.51
C GLY A 87 16.38 18.73 2.62
N SER A 88 17.52 19.39 2.93
CA SER A 88 18.07 20.45 2.08
C SER A 88 18.52 19.92 0.73
N GLU A 89 19.15 18.74 0.71
CA GLU A 89 19.57 18.06 -0.51
C GLU A 89 18.37 17.66 -1.37
N LEU A 90 17.33 17.08 -0.75
CA LEU A 90 16.07 16.74 -1.46
C LEU A 90 15.42 17.97 -2.05
N VAL A 91 15.27 19.06 -1.29
CA VAL A 91 14.68 20.31 -1.78
C VAL A 91 15.50 20.89 -2.94
N ALA A 92 16.84 20.88 -2.83
CA ALA A 92 17.72 21.31 -3.91
C ALA A 92 17.54 20.43 -5.15
N GLN A 93 17.57 19.09 -4.99
CA GLN A 93 17.41 18.16 -6.10
C GLN A 93 16.05 18.35 -6.81
N PHE A 94 14.95 18.54 -6.06
CA PHE A 94 13.64 18.82 -6.66
C PHE A 94 13.58 20.17 -7.38
N ALA A 95 14.23 21.20 -6.82
CA ALA A 95 14.30 22.53 -7.44
C ALA A 95 15.11 22.50 -8.75
N ASP A 96 16.24 21.79 -8.75
CA ASP A 96 17.09 21.64 -9.94
C ASP A 96 16.40 20.81 -11.03
N MET A 97 15.68 19.74 -10.68
CA MET A 97 14.84 18.99 -11.62
C MET A 97 13.81 19.87 -12.33
N LYS A 98 13.17 20.78 -11.58
CA LYS A 98 12.21 21.73 -12.16
C LYS A 98 12.84 22.67 -13.17
N GLN A 99 14.13 23.03 -12.99
CA GLN A 99 14.87 23.90 -13.92
C GLN A 99 15.41 23.13 -15.14
N LEU A 100 15.70 21.83 -14.98
CA LEU A 100 16.20 20.99 -16.07
C LEU A 100 15.10 20.60 -17.06
N ALA A 101 13.88 20.45 -16.61
CA ALA A 101 12.75 20.02 -17.42
C ALA A 101 12.60 20.81 -18.73
N PRO A 102 12.65 22.18 -18.78
CA PRO A 102 12.52 22.93 -20.03
C PRO A 102 13.71 22.81 -20.99
N LYS A 103 14.93 22.62 -20.47
CA LYS A 103 16.16 22.57 -21.29
C LYS A 103 16.34 21.25 -22.05
N SER A 104 15.55 20.28 -21.69
CA SER A 104 15.74 18.89 -22.07
C SER A 104 14.97 18.48 -23.33
N PHE A 105 14.06 19.35 -23.78
CA PHE A 105 13.24 19.06 -24.95
C PHE A 105 14.05 18.94 -26.23
N ASP A 106 15.00 19.85 -26.42
CA ASP A 106 15.85 19.84 -27.61
C ASP A 106 16.73 18.59 -27.62
N ALA A 107 17.26 18.19 -26.45
CA ALA A 107 18.05 16.97 -26.30
C ALA A 107 17.23 15.71 -26.56
N ILE A 108 15.99 15.62 -26.02
CA ILE A 108 15.07 14.50 -26.29
C ILE A 108 14.73 14.39 -27.78
N LYS A 109 14.42 15.52 -28.41
CA LYS A 109 14.08 15.57 -29.83
C LYS A 109 15.25 15.13 -30.71
N ASP A 110 16.45 15.58 -30.40
CA ASP A 110 17.65 15.20 -31.16
C ASP A 110 18.05 13.74 -30.91
N TYR A 111 17.89 13.24 -29.69
CA TYR A 111 18.11 11.83 -29.37
C TYR A 111 17.10 10.92 -30.08
N LEU A 112 15.82 11.26 -30.09
CA LEU A 112 14.78 10.51 -30.82
C LEU A 112 15.00 10.50 -32.33
N LYS A 113 15.54 11.57 -32.93
CA LYS A 113 15.92 11.60 -34.34
C LYS A 113 17.03 10.60 -34.66
N SER A 114 17.87 10.24 -33.70
CA SER A 114 18.93 9.23 -33.87
C SER A 114 18.38 7.81 -34.02
N TYR A 115 17.09 7.58 -33.73
CA TYR A 115 16.39 6.31 -33.87
C TYR A 115 15.19 6.43 -34.82
N PRO A 116 15.40 6.36 -36.16
CA PRO A 116 14.37 6.65 -37.16
C PRO A 116 13.08 5.84 -36.98
N ALA A 117 13.19 4.55 -36.65
CA ALA A 117 12.02 3.68 -36.46
C ALA A 117 11.14 4.10 -35.26
N ILE A 118 11.75 4.55 -34.17
CA ILE A 118 11.04 5.06 -32.99
C ILE A 118 10.44 6.43 -33.31
N TYR A 119 11.20 7.25 -34.01
CA TYR A 119 10.76 8.59 -34.41
C TYR A 119 9.55 8.53 -35.37
N GLU A 120 9.58 7.64 -36.39
CA GLU A 120 8.45 7.43 -37.30
C GLU A 120 7.21 6.88 -36.58
N TRP A 121 7.38 5.90 -35.68
CA TRP A 121 6.28 5.37 -34.88
C TRP A 121 5.66 6.45 -33.99
N LEU A 122 6.49 7.28 -33.36
CA LEU A 122 6.06 8.41 -32.56
C LEU A 122 5.32 9.46 -33.41
N THR A 123 5.76 9.73 -34.64
CA THR A 123 5.15 10.74 -35.52
C THR A 123 3.79 10.34 -36.11
N GLN A 124 3.47 9.04 -36.07
CA GLN A 124 2.20 8.53 -36.58
C GLN A 124 1.07 8.52 -35.52
N ASN A 125 1.38 8.73 -34.23
CA ASN A 125 0.40 8.71 -33.17
C ASN A 125 -0.07 10.13 -32.79
N ALA A 126 -1.39 10.30 -32.57
CA ALA A 126 -2.01 11.60 -32.32
C ALA A 126 -1.39 12.37 -31.13
N TRP A 127 -1.06 11.68 -30.05
CA TRP A 127 -0.38 12.27 -28.88
C TRP A 127 1.05 12.71 -29.19
N ALA A 128 1.71 12.06 -30.12
CA ALA A 128 3.06 12.39 -30.54
C ALA A 128 3.08 13.54 -31.55
N VAL A 129 2.01 13.69 -32.34
CA VAL A 129 1.81 14.86 -33.18
C VAL A 129 1.58 16.11 -32.31
N GLU A 130 0.78 16.01 -31.24
CA GLU A 130 0.61 17.08 -30.24
C GLU A 130 1.95 17.43 -29.58
N PHE A 131 2.74 16.40 -29.23
CA PHE A 131 4.10 16.56 -28.71
C PHE A 131 5.06 17.24 -29.70
N GLN A 132 4.95 16.96 -30.99
CA GLN A 132 5.80 17.60 -32.01
C GLN A 132 5.40 19.04 -32.33
N GLN A 133 4.10 19.34 -32.32
CA GLN A 133 3.58 20.69 -32.65
C GLN A 133 3.91 21.71 -31.55
N ASP A 134 3.78 21.32 -30.30
CA ASP A 134 4.19 22.12 -29.16
C ASP A 134 4.67 21.24 -28.01
N PRO A 135 5.95 20.80 -28.06
CA PRO A 135 6.55 20.00 -26.99
C PRO A 135 6.45 20.69 -25.63
N LYS A 136 6.53 22.03 -25.65
CA LYS A 136 6.49 22.85 -24.44
C LYS A 136 5.11 22.83 -23.79
N ALA A 137 4.05 23.01 -24.58
CA ALA A 137 2.68 22.92 -24.09
C ALA A 137 2.29 21.50 -23.67
N PHE A 138 2.74 20.47 -24.40
CA PHE A 138 2.54 19.07 -24.02
C PHE A 138 3.19 18.77 -22.67
N PHE A 139 4.40 19.28 -22.44
CA PHE A 139 5.11 19.08 -21.20
C PHE A 139 4.61 19.99 -20.07
N GLU A 140 4.19 21.20 -20.36
CA GLU A 140 3.50 22.04 -19.36
C GLU A 140 2.24 21.33 -18.88
N LYS A 141 1.47 20.73 -19.78
CA LYS A 141 0.30 19.90 -19.47
C LYS A 141 0.67 18.61 -18.68
N PHE A 142 1.80 18.00 -19.02
CA PHE A 142 2.36 16.84 -18.34
C PHE A 142 3.09 17.25 -17.05
N GLN A 143 3.78 18.39 -17.05
CA GLN A 143 4.42 19.02 -15.89
C GLN A 143 3.37 19.50 -14.89
N ASP A 144 2.26 20.09 -15.33
CA ASP A 144 1.11 20.40 -14.47
C ASP A 144 0.45 19.13 -13.92
N SER A 145 0.49 18.02 -14.65
CA SER A 145 -0.07 16.75 -14.18
C SER A 145 0.89 15.96 -13.27
N ILE A 146 2.20 15.96 -13.52
CA ILE A 146 3.18 15.16 -12.76
C ILE A 146 4.11 16.04 -11.91
N VAL A 147 4.67 17.11 -12.44
CA VAL A 147 5.57 18.03 -11.70
C VAL A 147 4.75 19.08 -10.95
N GLY A 148 3.60 19.49 -11.46
CA GLY A 148 2.56 20.21 -10.73
C GLY A 148 1.78 19.27 -9.80
N GLY A 149 1.61 18.02 -10.17
CA GLY A 149 1.06 16.98 -9.31
C GLY A 149 2.01 16.54 -8.18
N LEU A 150 3.32 16.55 -8.37
CA LEU A 150 4.27 16.30 -7.27
C LEU A 150 4.31 17.47 -6.24
N PRO A 151 4.42 18.76 -6.59
CA PRO A 151 4.19 19.84 -5.62
C PRO A 151 2.73 19.96 -5.19
N ALA A 152 1.73 19.59 -6.02
CA ALA A 152 0.35 19.46 -5.57
C ALA A 152 0.13 18.20 -4.72
N PHE A 153 0.85 17.11 -4.93
CA PHE A 153 0.92 15.96 -4.03
C PHE A 153 1.70 16.33 -2.75
N PHE A 154 2.88 16.96 -2.86
CA PHE A 154 3.64 17.45 -1.71
C PHE A 154 3.08 18.76 -1.15
N GLY A 155 2.50 19.66 -1.94
CA GLY A 155 1.79 20.84 -1.51
C GLY A 155 0.35 20.54 -1.08
N GLY A 156 -0.28 19.51 -1.62
CA GLY A 156 -1.45 18.84 -1.08
C GLY A 156 -1.11 18.09 0.22
N MET A 157 0.09 17.55 0.37
CA MET A 157 0.62 17.15 1.69
C MET A 157 0.85 18.36 2.59
N LEU A 158 1.24 19.53 2.09
CA LEU A 158 1.41 20.74 2.91
C LEU A 158 0.06 21.41 3.26
N SER A 159 -0.91 21.41 2.36
CA SER A 159 -2.33 21.70 2.67
C SER A 159 -3.00 20.55 3.41
N GLY A 160 -2.53 19.32 3.20
CA GLY A 160 -2.83 18.11 3.96
C GLY A 160 -2.06 17.98 5.27
N VAL A 161 -1.16 18.93 5.63
CA VAL A 161 -0.49 18.92 6.95
C VAL A 161 -1.50 18.90 8.07
N GLY A 162 -2.60 19.64 7.95
CA GLY A 162 -3.71 19.56 8.89
C GLY A 162 -4.34 18.17 8.93
N THR A 163 -4.63 17.59 7.78
CA THR A 163 -5.20 16.24 7.64
C THR A 163 -4.23 15.17 8.15
N PHE A 164 -2.95 15.24 7.75
CA PHE A 164 -1.92 14.34 8.23
C PHE A 164 -1.72 14.44 9.74
N PHE A 165 -1.71 15.67 10.29
CA PHE A 165 -1.61 15.89 11.73
C PHE A 165 -2.82 15.30 12.46
N VAL A 166 -4.04 15.48 11.95
CA VAL A 166 -5.24 14.87 12.52
C VAL A 166 -5.13 13.34 12.50
N ILE A 167 -4.73 12.74 11.36
CA ILE A 167 -4.51 11.29 11.24
C ILE A 167 -3.49 10.80 12.27
N LEU A 168 -2.38 11.50 12.43
CA LEU A 168 -1.32 11.14 13.37
C LEU A 168 -1.78 11.28 14.82
N VAL A 169 -2.43 12.38 15.18
CA VAL A 169 -2.93 12.61 16.54
C VAL A 169 -4.03 11.61 16.91
N VAL A 170 -5.01 11.40 16.03
CA VAL A 170 -6.07 10.40 16.26
C VAL A 170 -5.47 8.99 16.33
N GLY A 171 -4.53 8.65 15.43
CA GLY A 171 -3.82 7.38 15.46
C GLY A 171 -3.05 7.15 16.76
N LEU A 172 -2.38 8.19 17.26
CA LEU A 172 -1.69 8.14 18.55
C LEU A 172 -2.66 7.91 19.71
N PHE A 173 -3.80 8.62 19.77
CA PHE A 173 -4.82 8.37 20.81
C PHE A 173 -5.40 6.96 20.73
N LEU A 174 -5.64 6.43 19.54
CA LEU A 174 -6.07 5.04 19.35
C LEU A 174 -5.00 4.05 19.84
N ALA A 175 -3.72 4.31 19.58
CA ALA A 175 -2.61 3.47 20.02
C ALA A 175 -2.37 3.54 21.53
N LEU A 176 -2.58 4.70 22.17
CA LEU A 176 -2.41 4.86 23.62
C LEU A 176 -3.46 4.10 24.43
N SER A 177 -4.68 3.95 23.90
CA SER A 177 -5.78 3.32 24.64
C SER A 177 -6.60 2.35 23.77
N PRO A 178 -5.98 1.34 23.12
CA PRO A 178 -6.66 0.48 22.16
C PRO A 178 -7.82 -0.30 22.77
N SER A 179 -7.70 -0.69 24.03
CA SER A 179 -8.74 -1.45 24.75
C SER A 179 -10.05 -0.66 24.96
N VAL A 180 -9.97 0.67 25.08
CA VAL A 180 -11.16 1.52 25.21
C VAL A 180 -11.97 1.49 23.92
N TYR A 181 -11.31 1.68 22.78
CA TYR A 181 -11.97 1.73 21.47
C TYR A 181 -12.46 0.36 21.02
N THR A 182 -11.70 -0.69 21.23
CA THR A 182 -12.12 -2.06 20.88
C THR A 182 -13.30 -2.52 21.72
N LYS A 183 -13.29 -2.28 23.04
CA LYS A 183 -14.43 -2.58 23.93
C LYS A 183 -15.67 -1.78 23.54
N SER A 184 -15.52 -0.50 23.19
CA SER A 184 -16.63 0.33 22.73
C SER A 184 -17.22 -0.19 21.42
N ALA A 185 -16.37 -0.61 20.46
CA ALA A 185 -16.83 -1.20 19.22
C ALA A 185 -17.59 -2.51 19.46
N ILE A 186 -17.07 -3.39 20.32
CA ILE A 186 -17.74 -4.66 20.68
C ILE A 186 -19.04 -4.42 21.44
N ALA A 187 -19.13 -3.36 22.26
CA ALA A 187 -20.36 -3.03 22.98
C ALA A 187 -21.54 -2.71 22.04
N LEU A 188 -21.27 -2.23 20.82
CA LEU A 188 -22.29 -1.99 19.78
C LEU A 188 -22.80 -3.28 19.15
N VAL A 189 -22.05 -4.39 19.28
CA VAL A 189 -22.47 -5.69 18.77
C VAL A 189 -23.49 -6.33 19.72
N PRO A 190 -24.60 -6.93 19.21
CA PRO A 190 -25.55 -7.64 20.05
C PRO A 190 -24.88 -8.73 20.88
N LYS A 191 -25.31 -8.89 22.14
CA LYS A 191 -24.68 -9.79 23.12
C LYS A 191 -24.31 -11.20 22.58
N PRO A 192 -25.20 -11.92 21.84
CA PRO A 192 -24.91 -13.26 21.33
C PRO A 192 -23.77 -13.32 20.31
N TYR A 193 -23.37 -12.20 19.73
CA TYR A 193 -22.35 -12.14 18.65
C TYR A 193 -21.07 -11.43 19.08
N ARG A 194 -20.92 -11.05 20.37
CA ARG A 194 -19.76 -10.30 20.85
C ARG A 194 -18.47 -11.08 20.70
N ASP A 195 -18.45 -12.37 21.03
CA ASP A 195 -17.27 -13.23 20.90
C ASP A 195 -16.82 -13.34 19.42
N LYS A 196 -17.80 -13.43 18.50
CA LYS A 196 -17.54 -13.42 17.05
C LYS A 196 -17.02 -12.07 16.58
N GLY A 197 -17.54 -10.99 17.15
CA GLY A 197 -17.07 -9.63 16.87
C GLY A 197 -15.64 -9.39 17.36
N GLU A 198 -15.30 -9.87 18.56
CA GLU A 198 -13.95 -9.81 19.09
C GLU A 198 -12.96 -10.61 18.23
N TYR A 199 -13.36 -11.82 17.85
CA TYR A 199 -12.59 -12.64 16.93
C TYR A 199 -12.34 -11.92 15.59
N LEU A 200 -13.37 -11.30 14.99
CA LEU A 200 -13.26 -10.54 13.76
C LEU A 200 -12.28 -9.36 13.88
N LEU A 201 -12.39 -8.58 14.97
CA LEU A 201 -11.47 -7.46 15.22
C LEU A 201 -10.03 -7.93 15.39
N LYS A 202 -9.81 -9.03 16.13
CA LYS A 202 -8.49 -9.61 16.33
C LYS A 202 -7.87 -10.04 14.98
N ARG A 203 -8.64 -10.70 14.11
CA ARG A 203 -8.18 -11.13 12.79
C ARG A 203 -7.90 -9.95 11.87
N SER A 204 -8.77 -8.93 11.89
CA SER A 204 -8.55 -7.70 11.13
C SER A 204 -7.29 -6.96 11.56
N TYR A 205 -7.04 -6.89 12.88
CA TYR A 205 -5.81 -6.30 13.42
C TYR A 205 -4.57 -7.06 12.93
N GLY A 206 -4.54 -8.39 13.08
CA GLY A 206 -3.41 -9.21 12.66
C GLY A 206 -3.11 -9.11 11.17
N ALA A 207 -4.15 -9.06 10.33
CA ALA A 207 -3.99 -8.92 8.88
C ALA A 207 -3.42 -7.54 8.49
N ILE A 208 -3.94 -6.46 9.10
CA ILE A 208 -3.43 -5.10 8.87
C ILE A 208 -1.99 -4.98 9.37
N GLU A 209 -1.68 -5.49 10.56
CA GLU A 209 -0.34 -5.48 11.14
C GLU A 209 0.68 -6.13 10.22
N GLN A 210 0.40 -7.34 9.76
CA GLN A 210 1.30 -8.08 8.85
C GLN A 210 1.46 -7.37 7.51
N TRP A 211 0.37 -6.84 6.96
CA TRP A 211 0.42 -6.09 5.71
C TRP A 211 1.26 -4.82 5.86
N LEU A 212 1.05 -4.02 6.92
CA LEU A 212 1.80 -2.79 7.16
C LEU A 212 3.29 -3.04 7.29
N ILE A 213 3.70 -4.00 8.14
CA ILE A 213 5.11 -4.34 8.34
C ILE A 213 5.71 -4.79 7.01
N GLY A 214 5.00 -5.68 6.29
CA GLY A 214 5.43 -6.16 4.99
C GLY A 214 5.61 -5.04 3.99
N GLN A 215 4.63 -4.14 3.89
CA GLN A 215 4.66 -3.04 2.95
C GLN A 215 5.81 -2.06 3.24
N PHE A 216 6.06 -1.75 4.52
CA PHE A 216 7.20 -0.89 4.88
C PHE A 216 8.55 -1.49 4.50
N VAL A 217 8.73 -2.80 4.65
CA VAL A 217 9.97 -3.48 4.24
C VAL A 217 10.12 -3.46 2.72
N VAL A 218 9.04 -3.70 1.98
CA VAL A 218 9.03 -3.62 0.51
C VAL A 218 9.38 -2.21 0.05
N MET A 219 8.71 -1.19 0.55
CA MET A 219 8.99 0.22 0.26
C MET A 219 10.46 0.58 0.54
N ALA A 220 10.98 0.17 1.70
CA ALA A 220 12.38 0.43 2.06
C ALA A 220 13.36 -0.24 1.08
N PHE A 221 13.07 -1.49 0.69
CA PHE A 221 13.87 -2.19 -0.31
C PHE A 221 13.84 -1.46 -1.66
N VAL A 222 12.65 -1.15 -2.19
CA VAL A 222 12.48 -0.51 -3.50
C VAL A 222 13.15 0.87 -3.51
N GLY A 223 12.92 1.69 -2.48
CA GLY A 223 13.52 3.01 -2.36
C GLY A 223 15.05 2.98 -2.29
N VAL A 224 15.61 2.11 -1.44
CA VAL A 224 17.06 1.97 -1.28
C VAL A 224 17.69 1.36 -2.52
N ALA A 225 17.10 0.30 -3.08
CA ALA A 225 17.64 -0.37 -4.27
C ALA A 225 17.63 0.57 -5.48
N THR A 226 16.53 1.30 -5.70
CA THR A 226 16.42 2.28 -6.80
C THR A 226 17.41 3.43 -6.61
N GLY A 227 17.45 4.04 -5.42
CA GLY A 227 18.38 5.15 -5.13
C GLY A 227 19.84 4.72 -5.25
N ALA A 228 20.21 3.57 -4.69
CA ALA A 228 21.58 3.05 -4.77
C ALA A 228 21.97 2.70 -6.22
N ALA A 229 21.09 2.08 -6.98
CA ALA A 229 21.37 1.73 -8.36
C ALA A 229 21.56 2.99 -9.24
N LEU A 230 20.70 4.00 -9.11
CA LEU A 230 20.86 5.27 -9.81
C LEU A 230 22.16 5.98 -9.41
N TRP A 231 22.51 5.96 -8.14
CA TRP A 231 23.77 6.53 -7.64
C TRP A 231 24.99 5.80 -8.23
N LEU A 232 24.98 4.46 -8.27
CA LEU A 232 26.05 3.66 -8.87
C LEU A 232 26.18 3.89 -10.38
N MET A 233 25.08 4.19 -11.07
CA MET A 233 25.06 4.56 -12.48
C MET A 233 25.54 6.01 -12.72
N GLY A 234 25.85 6.78 -11.67
CA GLY A 234 26.25 8.18 -11.76
C GLY A 234 25.12 9.14 -12.14
N ILE A 235 23.86 8.71 -11.97
CA ILE A 235 22.70 9.54 -12.30
C ILE A 235 22.47 10.52 -11.14
N PRO A 236 22.38 11.84 -11.44
CA PRO A 236 22.09 12.83 -10.42
C PRO A 236 20.68 12.64 -9.85
N PHE A 237 20.42 13.25 -8.69
CA PHE A 237 19.11 13.16 -8.01
C PHE A 237 18.71 11.75 -7.57
N ALA A 238 19.67 10.83 -7.45
CA ALA A 238 19.43 9.44 -7.08
C ALA A 238 18.69 9.31 -5.73
N LEU A 239 19.05 10.15 -4.74
CA LEU A 239 18.37 10.19 -3.44
C LEU A 239 16.89 10.60 -3.59
N ALA A 240 16.62 11.67 -4.34
CA ALA A 240 15.24 12.13 -4.56
C ALA A 240 14.40 11.08 -5.28
N MET A 241 14.96 10.41 -6.30
CA MET A 241 14.29 9.33 -7.02
C MET A 241 14.05 8.10 -6.13
N GLY A 242 15.01 7.75 -5.27
CA GLY A 242 14.85 6.68 -4.29
C GLY A 242 13.73 6.99 -3.28
N VAL A 243 13.63 8.23 -2.81
CA VAL A 243 12.54 8.67 -1.91
C VAL A 243 11.18 8.66 -2.63
N ILE A 244 11.13 9.09 -3.90
CA ILE A 244 9.90 8.99 -4.71
C ILE A 244 9.49 7.53 -4.86
N ALA A 245 10.43 6.64 -5.20
CA ALA A 245 10.15 5.21 -5.32
C ALA A 245 9.64 4.63 -3.99
N PHE A 246 10.30 4.92 -2.86
CA PHE A 246 9.86 4.53 -1.53
C PHE A 246 8.42 4.96 -1.22
N VAL A 247 8.09 6.24 -1.43
CA VAL A 247 6.77 6.79 -1.06
C VAL A 247 5.67 6.25 -1.97
N LEU A 248 5.91 6.22 -3.29
CA LEU A 248 4.91 5.76 -4.25
C LEU A 248 4.64 4.25 -4.15
N ASP A 249 5.63 3.48 -3.76
CA ASP A 249 5.51 2.03 -3.58
C ASP A 249 4.58 1.63 -2.41
N PHE A 250 4.13 2.60 -1.58
CA PHE A 250 3.04 2.37 -0.63
C PHE A 250 1.76 1.84 -1.32
N VAL A 251 1.57 2.18 -2.59
CA VAL A 251 0.46 1.69 -3.41
C VAL A 251 0.97 0.54 -4.30
N PRO A 252 0.75 -0.73 -3.93
CA PRO A 252 1.19 -1.87 -4.74
C PRO A 252 0.65 -1.77 -6.17
N VAL A 253 1.39 -2.26 -7.13
CA VAL A 253 1.08 -2.30 -8.57
C VAL A 253 1.16 -0.92 -9.24
N ILE A 254 0.41 0.09 -8.79
CA ILE A 254 0.39 1.43 -9.42
C ILE A 254 1.66 2.22 -9.05
N GLY A 255 2.13 2.11 -7.81
CA GLY A 255 3.27 2.87 -7.29
C GLY A 255 4.56 2.73 -8.10
N PRO A 256 5.01 1.50 -8.40
CA PRO A 256 6.17 1.26 -9.23
C PRO A 256 6.11 1.93 -10.61
N TRP A 257 4.96 1.85 -11.28
CA TRP A 257 4.77 2.51 -12.58
C TRP A 257 4.81 4.02 -12.47
N LEU A 258 4.19 4.58 -11.42
CA LEU A 258 4.22 6.03 -11.16
C LEU A 258 5.63 6.52 -10.85
N SER A 259 6.45 5.75 -10.13
CA SER A 259 7.84 6.11 -9.82
C SER A 259 8.77 5.94 -11.02
N ALA A 260 8.51 4.96 -11.89
CA ALA A 260 9.29 4.74 -13.11
C ALA A 260 9.25 5.95 -14.06
N VAL A 261 8.10 6.63 -14.18
CA VAL A 261 7.92 7.77 -15.07
C VAL A 261 8.92 8.90 -14.78
N PRO A 262 8.97 9.51 -13.58
CA PRO A 262 9.92 10.58 -13.29
C PRO A 262 11.39 10.10 -13.38
N ILE A 263 11.68 8.85 -13.02
CA ILE A 263 13.03 8.29 -13.12
C ILE A 263 13.48 8.22 -14.59
N LEU A 264 12.65 7.63 -15.47
CA LEU A 264 12.99 7.50 -16.89
C LEU A 264 13.08 8.86 -17.58
N LEU A 265 12.19 9.80 -17.24
CA LEU A 265 12.24 11.16 -17.77
C LEU A 265 13.53 11.87 -17.35
N LEU A 266 13.92 11.77 -16.08
CA LEU A 266 15.17 12.33 -15.59
C LEU A 266 16.36 11.77 -16.37
N VAL A 267 16.44 10.45 -16.50
CA VAL A 267 17.56 9.79 -17.18
C VAL A 267 17.60 10.13 -18.67
N LEU A 268 16.45 10.18 -19.33
CA LEU A 268 16.35 10.61 -20.73
C LEU A 268 16.92 12.03 -20.94
N ILE A 269 16.78 12.88 -19.94
CA ILE A 269 17.25 14.27 -19.93
C ILE A 269 18.75 14.38 -19.68
N VAL A 270 19.24 13.69 -18.64
CA VAL A 270 20.59 13.92 -18.10
C VAL A 270 21.62 12.97 -18.74
N SER A 271 21.22 11.75 -19.02
CA SER A 271 22.09 10.67 -19.51
C SER A 271 21.33 9.70 -20.42
N PRO A 272 20.94 10.14 -21.64
CA PRO A 272 20.10 9.32 -22.54
C PRO A 272 20.70 7.95 -22.83
N ASP A 273 22.02 7.83 -22.88
CA ASP A 273 22.73 6.56 -23.11
C ASP A 273 22.48 5.53 -22.01
N LEU A 274 22.10 5.96 -20.81
CA LEU A 274 21.78 5.09 -19.68
C LEU A 274 20.29 4.72 -19.60
N LEU A 275 19.44 5.23 -20.51
CA LEU A 275 18.00 5.01 -20.47
C LEU A 275 17.63 3.53 -20.49
N LEU A 276 18.22 2.76 -21.40
CA LEU A 276 17.99 1.32 -21.51
C LEU A 276 18.43 0.58 -20.23
N TRP A 277 19.59 0.94 -19.70
CA TRP A 277 20.12 0.34 -18.47
C TRP A 277 19.26 0.68 -17.26
N THR A 278 18.72 1.91 -17.21
CA THR A 278 17.78 2.32 -16.16
C THR A 278 16.46 1.56 -16.27
N LEU A 279 15.94 1.34 -17.48
CA LEU A 279 14.75 0.53 -17.68
C LEU A 279 14.98 -0.92 -17.19
N VAL A 280 16.12 -1.52 -17.58
CA VAL A 280 16.52 -2.86 -17.11
C VAL A 280 16.63 -2.88 -15.58
N MET A 281 17.25 -1.87 -14.99
CA MET A 281 17.38 -1.73 -13.53
C MET A 281 16.01 -1.67 -12.86
N ILE A 282 15.08 -0.83 -13.33
CA ILE A 282 13.72 -0.75 -12.78
C ILE A 282 13.04 -2.11 -12.84
N VAL A 283 13.11 -2.80 -13.99
CA VAL A 283 12.53 -4.14 -14.14
C VAL A 283 13.17 -5.12 -13.16
N MET A 284 14.50 -5.09 -13.01
CA MET A 284 15.22 -5.97 -12.06
C MET A 284 14.83 -5.72 -10.62
N VAL A 285 14.71 -4.45 -10.20
CA VAL A 285 14.24 -4.09 -8.84
C VAL A 285 12.83 -4.63 -8.62
N GLN A 286 11.92 -4.46 -9.61
CA GLN A 286 10.55 -4.97 -9.54
C GLN A 286 10.49 -6.51 -9.50
N GLN A 287 11.35 -7.19 -10.24
CA GLN A 287 11.42 -8.66 -10.18
C GLN A 287 11.94 -9.14 -8.82
N LEU A 288 12.98 -8.48 -8.27
CA LEU A 288 13.49 -8.80 -6.94
C LEU A 288 12.44 -8.53 -5.86
N GLU A 289 11.72 -7.41 -5.96
CA GLU A 289 10.59 -7.13 -5.09
C GLU A 289 9.55 -8.26 -5.14
N SER A 290 9.02 -8.56 -6.33
CA SER A 290 7.89 -9.47 -6.51
C SER A 290 8.23 -10.93 -6.20
N TYR A 291 9.43 -11.39 -6.55
CA TYR A 291 9.80 -12.80 -6.41
C TYR A 291 10.65 -13.12 -5.18
N VAL A 292 11.28 -12.12 -4.56
CA VAL A 292 12.15 -12.33 -3.41
C VAL A 292 11.63 -11.63 -2.17
N VAL A 293 11.49 -10.30 -2.22
CA VAL A 293 11.20 -9.52 -1.02
C VAL A 293 9.76 -9.70 -0.56
N ALA A 294 8.79 -9.55 -1.45
CA ALA A 294 7.38 -9.70 -1.11
C ALA A 294 7.06 -11.11 -0.56
N PRO A 295 7.50 -12.24 -1.16
CA PRO A 295 7.28 -13.55 -0.59
C PRO A 295 7.96 -13.76 0.77
N MET A 296 9.14 -13.17 1.00
CA MET A 296 9.84 -13.28 2.29
C MET A 296 9.11 -12.55 3.41
N VAL A 297 8.51 -11.41 3.13
CA VAL A 297 7.94 -10.51 4.13
C VAL A 297 6.43 -10.74 4.29
N GLN A 298 5.74 -10.99 3.18
CA GLN A 298 4.27 -11.13 3.14
C GLN A 298 3.83 -12.60 3.05
N GLN A 299 4.60 -13.54 3.60
CA GLN A 299 4.35 -14.99 3.51
C GLN A 299 2.92 -15.43 3.87
N ARG A 300 2.20 -14.63 4.67
CA ARG A 300 0.83 -14.91 5.11
C ARG A 300 -0.25 -14.24 4.25
N LEU A 301 0.12 -13.24 3.43
CA LEU A 301 -0.80 -12.42 2.63
C LEU A 301 -0.71 -12.70 1.12
N ILE A 302 0.00 -13.76 0.70
CA ILE A 302 0.32 -14.06 -0.71
C ILE A 302 -0.92 -14.32 -1.57
N ASP A 303 -2.07 -14.59 -0.97
CA ASP A 303 -3.30 -14.97 -1.68
C ASP A 303 -4.19 -13.77 -2.10
N LEU A 304 -3.68 -12.53 -2.08
CA LEU A 304 -4.44 -11.38 -2.58
C LEU A 304 -4.49 -11.41 -4.12
N PRO A 305 -5.68 -11.55 -4.74
CA PRO A 305 -5.77 -11.57 -6.19
C PRO A 305 -5.34 -10.23 -6.79
N PRO A 306 -4.34 -10.18 -7.70
CA PRO A 306 -3.85 -8.92 -8.28
C PRO A 306 -4.97 -8.11 -8.96
N VAL A 307 -5.92 -8.78 -9.60
CA VAL A 307 -7.08 -8.15 -10.24
C VAL A 307 -7.96 -7.43 -9.20
N ALA A 308 -8.19 -8.05 -8.04
CA ALA A 308 -8.98 -7.44 -6.98
C ALA A 308 -8.27 -6.20 -6.40
N LEU A 309 -6.95 -6.24 -6.26
CA LEU A 309 -6.15 -5.07 -5.85
C LEU A 309 -6.26 -3.92 -6.85
N LEU A 310 -6.06 -4.19 -8.14
CA LEU A 310 -6.20 -3.16 -9.18
C LEU A 310 -7.61 -2.58 -9.22
N LEU A 311 -8.64 -3.42 -9.19
CA LEU A 311 -10.03 -2.94 -9.19
C LEU A 311 -10.33 -2.09 -7.96
N SER A 312 -9.87 -2.50 -6.77
CA SER A 312 -10.05 -1.70 -5.56
C SER A 312 -9.38 -0.33 -5.65
N GLN A 313 -8.17 -0.27 -6.22
CA GLN A 313 -7.44 0.99 -6.44
C GLN A 313 -8.16 1.90 -7.44
N ILE A 314 -8.68 1.36 -8.54
CA ILE A 314 -9.45 2.13 -9.53
C ILE A 314 -10.75 2.66 -8.90
N ILE A 315 -11.52 1.80 -8.21
CA ILE A 315 -12.78 2.19 -7.58
C ILE A 315 -12.53 3.27 -6.51
N MET A 316 -11.58 3.03 -5.62
CA MET A 316 -11.28 4.00 -4.55
C MET A 316 -10.68 5.30 -5.09
N GLY A 317 -9.90 5.22 -6.16
CA GLY A 317 -9.33 6.37 -6.85
C GLY A 317 -10.40 7.25 -7.48
N THR A 318 -11.40 6.65 -8.13
CA THR A 318 -12.54 7.40 -8.72
C THR A 318 -13.44 8.03 -7.66
N LEU A 319 -13.59 7.38 -6.49
CA LEU A 319 -14.45 7.88 -5.41
C LEU A 319 -13.81 9.00 -4.59
N THR A 320 -12.53 8.89 -4.29
CA THR A 320 -11.87 9.77 -3.29
C THR A 320 -10.47 10.24 -3.68
N GLY A 321 -10.06 10.00 -4.92
CA GLY A 321 -8.77 10.43 -5.44
C GLY A 321 -7.57 9.70 -4.81
N VAL A 322 -6.47 10.42 -4.65
CA VAL A 322 -5.18 9.87 -4.20
C VAL A 322 -5.27 9.16 -2.84
N LEU A 323 -5.99 9.75 -1.87
CA LEU A 323 -6.18 9.12 -0.56
C LEU A 323 -6.90 7.77 -0.69
N GLY A 324 -7.89 7.68 -1.58
CA GLY A 324 -8.58 6.43 -1.86
C GLY A 324 -7.69 5.36 -2.47
N ILE A 325 -6.87 5.73 -3.44
CA ILE A 325 -5.89 4.81 -4.04
C ILE A 325 -4.95 4.28 -2.96
N ALA A 326 -4.40 5.16 -2.12
CA ALA A 326 -3.50 4.78 -1.04
C ALA A 326 -4.15 3.84 -0.01
N MET A 327 -5.43 4.08 0.32
CA MET A 327 -6.16 3.28 1.30
C MET A 327 -6.80 2.01 0.69
N ALA A 328 -6.80 1.84 -0.63
CA ALA A 328 -7.47 0.73 -1.31
C ALA A 328 -6.96 -0.64 -0.88
N THR A 329 -5.64 -0.82 -0.83
CA THR A 329 -5.03 -2.11 -0.48
C THR A 329 -5.32 -2.51 0.97
N PRO A 330 -5.07 -1.70 2.00
CA PRO A 330 -5.39 -2.09 3.37
C PRO A 330 -6.90 -2.24 3.61
N LEU A 331 -7.76 -1.50 2.92
CA LEU A 331 -9.20 -1.73 2.94
C LEU A 331 -9.57 -3.08 2.33
N MET A 332 -8.92 -3.47 1.24
CA MET A 332 -9.12 -4.79 0.62
C MET A 332 -8.69 -5.92 1.57
N VAL A 333 -7.56 -5.78 2.26
CA VAL A 333 -7.11 -6.73 3.28
C VAL A 333 -8.19 -6.94 4.35
N VAL A 334 -8.75 -5.86 4.89
CA VAL A 334 -9.84 -5.92 5.87
C VAL A 334 -11.08 -6.56 5.27
N ALA A 335 -11.47 -6.15 4.07
CA ALA A 335 -12.66 -6.69 3.39
C ALA A 335 -12.57 -8.20 3.18
N ILE A 336 -11.40 -8.71 2.77
CA ILE A 336 -11.18 -10.15 2.60
C ILE A 336 -11.30 -10.89 3.94
N VAL A 337 -10.69 -10.37 5.01
CA VAL A 337 -10.83 -10.95 6.35
C VAL A 337 -12.29 -10.97 6.79
N TRP A 338 -13.03 -9.90 6.53
CA TRP A 338 -14.46 -9.83 6.87
C TRP A 338 -15.28 -10.85 6.09
N VAL A 339 -15.02 -11.02 4.80
CA VAL A 339 -15.68 -12.06 3.99
C VAL A 339 -15.31 -13.46 4.52
N GLN A 340 -14.04 -13.72 4.79
CA GLN A 340 -13.60 -15.01 5.30
C GLN A 340 -14.19 -15.35 6.67
N VAL A 341 -14.23 -14.40 7.59
CA VAL A 341 -14.72 -14.62 8.95
C VAL A 341 -16.23 -14.58 9.02
N VAL A 342 -16.87 -13.51 8.52
CA VAL A 342 -18.30 -13.30 8.69
C VAL A 342 -19.09 -14.22 7.75
N TYR A 343 -18.76 -14.20 6.44
CA TYR A 343 -19.53 -14.95 5.47
C TYR A 343 -19.14 -16.43 5.44
N VAL A 344 -17.85 -16.75 5.23
CA VAL A 344 -17.43 -18.14 5.04
C VAL A 344 -17.48 -18.92 6.36
N LYS A 345 -16.85 -18.42 7.44
CA LYS A 345 -16.86 -19.15 8.72
C LYS A 345 -18.22 -19.11 9.43
N PHE A 346 -18.85 -17.93 9.55
CA PHE A 346 -20.02 -17.82 10.43
C PHE A 346 -21.37 -18.00 9.71
N VAL A 347 -21.49 -17.64 8.42
CA VAL A 347 -22.72 -17.84 7.66
C VAL A 347 -22.71 -19.20 6.96
N LEU A 348 -21.64 -19.53 6.21
CA LEU A 348 -21.53 -20.82 5.53
C LEU A 348 -21.08 -21.97 6.46
N GLN A 349 -20.63 -21.67 7.68
CA GLN A 349 -20.12 -22.64 8.66
C GLN A 349 -18.95 -23.48 8.14
N ASP A 350 -18.17 -22.95 7.18
CA ASP A 350 -16.94 -23.61 6.70
C ASP A 350 -15.75 -23.24 7.58
N TYR A 351 -15.49 -24.03 8.59
CA TYR A 351 -14.35 -23.85 9.52
C TYR A 351 -13.05 -24.44 8.97
N SER A 352 -13.06 -25.06 7.79
CA SER A 352 -11.87 -25.62 7.14
C SER A 352 -11.01 -24.58 6.40
N ILE A 353 -11.42 -23.32 6.37
CA ILE A 353 -10.65 -22.27 5.74
C ILE A 353 -9.64 -21.63 6.67
N LYS A 354 -8.47 -21.30 6.11
CA LYS A 354 -7.47 -20.47 6.76
C LYS A 354 -7.80 -18.98 6.51
N VAL A 355 -7.89 -18.17 7.57
CA VAL A 355 -8.05 -16.71 7.44
C VAL A 355 -6.70 -16.09 7.06
N LEU A 356 -6.74 -14.97 6.38
CA LEU A 356 -5.60 -14.30 5.75
C LEU A 356 -4.40 -14.08 6.70
N ASP A 357 -4.65 -13.78 7.98
CA ASP A 357 -3.61 -13.54 9.00
C ASP A 357 -3.09 -14.81 9.69
N GLN A 358 -3.65 -15.98 9.39
CA GLN A 358 -3.32 -17.23 10.09
C GLN A 358 -2.20 -18.01 9.40
N ASN A 359 -1.39 -18.70 10.20
CA ASN A 359 -0.55 -19.82 9.75
C ASN A 359 -1.18 -21.17 10.17
N GLU A 360 -0.55 -22.29 9.80
CA GLU A 360 -1.04 -23.62 10.17
C GLU A 360 -1.05 -23.88 11.69
N ASN A 361 -0.11 -23.30 12.43
CA ASN A 361 -0.07 -23.43 13.88
C ASN A 361 -1.19 -22.62 14.54
N ASP A 362 -1.52 -21.45 13.99
CA ASP A 362 -2.63 -20.62 14.47
C ASP A 362 -3.97 -21.36 14.28
N MET A 363 -4.11 -22.16 13.19
CA MET A 363 -5.30 -22.98 12.94
C MET A 363 -5.54 -24.03 14.02
N LYS A 364 -4.47 -24.61 14.60
CA LYS A 364 -4.58 -25.64 15.67
C LYS A 364 -5.16 -25.08 16.97
N THR A 365 -4.94 -23.81 17.24
CA THR A 365 -5.36 -23.13 18.47
C THR A 365 -6.58 -22.23 18.28
N ASP A 366 -7.07 -22.10 17.07
CA ASP A 366 -8.21 -21.25 16.75
C ASP A 366 -9.53 -21.94 17.16
N PRO A 367 -10.33 -21.32 18.05
CA PRO A 367 -11.60 -21.90 18.49
C PRO A 367 -12.64 -22.01 17.37
N TYR A 368 -12.43 -21.33 16.25
CA TYR A 368 -13.30 -21.35 15.07
C TYR A 368 -12.60 -21.95 13.83
N ALA A 369 -11.70 -22.91 14.02
CA ALA A 369 -11.05 -23.63 12.92
C ALA A 369 -11.16 -25.15 13.10
N ASP A 370 -11.38 -25.84 11.99
CA ASP A 370 -11.25 -27.29 11.87
C ASP A 370 -9.94 -27.61 11.14
N TYR A 371 -8.89 -27.86 11.92
CA TYR A 371 -7.54 -28.10 11.39
C TYR A 371 -7.46 -29.40 10.58
N ASP A 372 -8.17 -30.45 10.98
CA ASP A 372 -8.13 -31.74 10.30
C ASP A 372 -8.80 -31.66 8.94
N ALA A 373 -9.97 -30.99 8.86
CA ALA A 373 -10.64 -30.72 7.59
C ALA A 373 -9.79 -29.82 6.67
N TYR A 374 -9.13 -28.81 7.22
CA TYR A 374 -8.19 -27.96 6.47
C TYR A 374 -7.05 -28.80 5.87
N LYS A 375 -6.40 -29.64 6.68
CA LYS A 375 -5.28 -30.48 6.25
C LYS A 375 -5.69 -31.47 5.15
N ALA A 376 -6.84 -32.12 5.30
CA ALA A 376 -7.39 -33.02 4.29
C ALA A 376 -7.65 -32.30 2.95
N LYS A 377 -8.24 -31.09 3.00
CA LYS A 377 -8.52 -30.27 1.83
C LYS A 377 -7.24 -29.76 1.15
N SER A 378 -6.21 -29.43 1.93
CA SER A 378 -4.89 -29.01 1.43
C SER A 378 -4.17 -30.15 0.72
N GLN A 379 -4.18 -31.36 1.30
CA GLN A 379 -3.56 -32.54 0.70
C GLN A 379 -4.24 -32.96 -0.61
N SER A 380 -5.56 -32.94 -0.65
CA SER A 380 -6.31 -33.27 -1.88
C SER A 380 -5.99 -32.28 -3.03
N LYS A 381 -5.78 -31.00 -2.72
CA LYS A 381 -5.42 -29.98 -3.69
C LYS A 381 -4.01 -30.22 -4.28
N VAL A 382 -3.05 -30.65 -3.47
CA VAL A 382 -1.69 -31.01 -3.93
C VAL A 382 -1.72 -32.20 -4.87
N VAL A 383 -2.50 -33.25 -4.54
CA VAL A 383 -2.66 -34.45 -5.39
C VAL A 383 -3.27 -34.08 -6.74
N VAL A 384 -4.29 -33.24 -6.78
CA VAL A 384 -4.92 -32.81 -8.04
C VAL A 384 -3.98 -31.99 -8.91
N LEU A 385 -3.12 -31.15 -8.29
CA LEU A 385 -2.12 -30.35 -9.04
C LEU A 385 -1.01 -31.25 -9.60
N SER A 386 -0.51 -32.24 -8.85
CA SER A 386 0.49 -33.20 -9.35
C SER A 386 -0.05 -34.03 -10.51
N LEU A 387 -1.28 -34.53 -10.43
CA LEU A 387 -1.92 -35.27 -11.51
C LEU A 387 -2.10 -34.41 -12.78
N LYS A 388 -2.43 -33.13 -12.66
CA LYS A 388 -2.52 -32.20 -13.79
C LYS A 388 -1.15 -31.93 -14.44
N GLN A 389 -0.06 -31.87 -13.66
CA GLN A 389 1.29 -31.71 -14.20
C GLN A 389 1.75 -32.99 -14.95
N ASP A 390 1.42 -34.16 -14.45
CA ASP A 390 1.75 -35.44 -15.12
C ASP A 390 0.99 -35.60 -16.42
N VAL A 391 -0.29 -35.22 -16.50
CA VAL A 391 -1.08 -35.23 -17.75
C VAL A 391 -0.48 -34.25 -18.78
N ASN A 392 -0.13 -33.02 -18.37
CA ASN A 392 0.48 -32.04 -19.27
C ASN A 392 1.89 -32.43 -19.75
N ASN A 393 2.64 -33.25 -18.99
CA ASN A 393 3.93 -33.76 -19.39
C ASN A 393 3.84 -34.99 -20.34
N THR A 394 2.75 -35.75 -20.27
CA THR A 394 2.47 -36.86 -21.19
C THR A 394 2.03 -36.35 -22.57
N ASP A 395 1.21 -35.29 -22.62
CA ASP A 395 0.76 -34.69 -23.90
C ASP A 395 1.89 -33.94 -24.65
N LYS A 396 3.02 -33.62 -23.99
CA LYS A 396 4.20 -33.01 -24.64
C LYS A 396 5.17 -34.06 -25.21
N LYS A 397 4.92 -35.36 -25.04
CA LYS A 397 5.77 -36.44 -25.53
C LYS A 397 5.20 -37.14 -26.77
N PHE A 398 4.10 -36.71 -27.30
CA PHE A 398 3.52 -37.08 -28.59
C PHE A 398 3.49 -35.81 -29.46
#